data_950557c9adb2702089901db4a9dc34bd
#
_entry.id   950557c9adb2702089901db4a9dc34bd
#
_cell.length_a   1.000
_cell.length_b   1.000
_cell.length_c   1.000
_cell.angle_alpha   90.00
_cell.angle_beta   90.00
_cell.angle_gamma   90.00
#
_symmetry.space_group_name_H-M   'P 1'
#
loop_
_entity.id
_entity.type
_entity.pdbx_description
1 polymer ?
#
loop_
_entity_poly.entity_id
_entity_poly.type
_entity_poly.pdbx_seq_one_letter_code
_entity_poly.pdbx_strand_id
1 'polypeptide(L)'
;YMRDARILPIYEGTNAIQANDFMFRKTVKDNGLTAKSLLDEMIKDCQDNTQMSNMINIAIETLDYILNNRDDYEKLSCITFDYMMGFGYLIGGWLMHKAKIKAMLKLSNENQNEIFLQSKIVSSDFYNLHILPRIQSHFQIVLNGAEVIQSTNDNYI
;
A
#
# COMPACT_ATOMS: atom_id res chain seq x y z
N TYR A 1 10.08 -14.63 -8.27
CA TYR A 1 9.63 -13.25 -8.15
C TYR A 1 10.54 -12.27 -8.88
N MET A 2 11.88 -12.28 -8.66
CA MET A 2 12.81 -11.35 -9.34
C MET A 2 12.75 -11.45 -10.88
N ARG A 3 12.58 -12.67 -11.42
CA ARG A 3 12.45 -12.90 -12.86
C ARG A 3 11.15 -12.32 -13.42
N ASP A 4 10.05 -12.47 -12.69
CA ASP A 4 8.75 -11.94 -13.07
C ASP A 4 8.69 -10.42 -12.98
N ALA A 5 9.39 -9.83 -11.98
CA ALA A 5 9.49 -8.38 -11.80
C ALA A 5 10.33 -7.67 -12.90
N ARG A 6 11.09 -8.39 -13.73
CA ARG A 6 11.89 -7.80 -14.81
C ARG A 6 11.07 -7.10 -15.89
N ILE A 7 9.78 -7.40 -16.00
CA ILE A 7 8.88 -6.71 -16.92
C ILE A 7 8.62 -5.24 -16.50
N LEU A 8 8.71 -4.93 -15.20
CA LEU A 8 8.34 -3.61 -14.67
C LEU A 8 9.13 -2.46 -15.29
N PRO A 9 10.46 -2.55 -15.53
CA PRO A 9 11.22 -1.49 -16.21
C PRO A 9 10.92 -1.35 -17.72
N ILE A 10 10.24 -2.33 -18.31
CA ILE A 10 9.91 -2.36 -19.74
C ILE A 10 8.50 -1.81 -19.97
N TYR A 11 7.66 -1.81 -18.95
CA TYR A 11 6.28 -1.37 -19.00
C TYR A 11 6.22 0.17 -19.00
N GLU A 12 5.60 0.76 -20.00
CA GLU A 12 5.44 2.21 -20.10
C GLU A 12 3.96 2.64 -20.09
N GLY A 13 3.67 3.78 -19.44
CA GLY A 13 2.46 4.57 -19.66
C GLY A 13 1.15 4.00 -19.10
N THR A 14 1.15 2.93 -18.32
CA THR A 14 -0.10 2.34 -17.82
C THR A 14 -0.43 2.65 -16.36
N ASN A 15 0.40 3.40 -15.64
CA ASN A 15 0.20 3.64 -14.21
C ASN A 15 -1.15 4.26 -13.88
N ALA A 16 -1.57 5.28 -14.64
CA ALA A 16 -2.87 5.93 -14.42
C ALA A 16 -4.04 4.97 -14.69
N ILE A 17 -3.95 4.14 -15.73
CA ILE A 17 -4.96 3.14 -16.05
C ILE A 17 -5.05 2.09 -14.95
N GLN A 18 -3.92 1.63 -14.43
CA GLN A 18 -3.86 0.67 -13.32
C GLN A 18 -4.39 1.28 -12.02
N ALA A 19 -4.08 2.54 -11.74
CA ALA A 19 -4.59 3.25 -10.59
C ALA A 19 -6.12 3.41 -10.64
N ASN A 20 -6.66 3.80 -11.80
CA ASN A 20 -8.11 3.88 -12.01
C ASN A 20 -8.78 2.50 -11.90
N ASP A 21 -8.19 1.45 -12.46
CA ASP A 21 -8.71 0.08 -12.30
C ASP A 21 -8.72 -0.35 -10.83
N PHE A 22 -7.65 -0.08 -10.09
CA PHE A 22 -7.56 -0.40 -8.68
C PHE A 22 -8.62 0.34 -7.86
N MET A 23 -8.80 1.64 -8.08
CA MET A 23 -9.79 2.45 -7.40
C MET A 23 -11.23 2.02 -7.76
N PHE A 24 -11.60 2.14 -9.03
CA PHE A 24 -13.00 2.03 -9.43
C PHE A 24 -13.48 0.59 -9.54
N ARG A 25 -12.70 -0.29 -10.14
CA ARG A 25 -13.10 -1.67 -10.36
C ARG A 25 -12.82 -2.59 -9.18
N LYS A 26 -11.68 -2.41 -8.50
CA LYS A 26 -11.26 -3.32 -7.43
C LYS A 26 -11.71 -2.86 -6.04
N THR A 27 -11.95 -1.55 -5.85
CA THR A 27 -12.34 -1.01 -4.54
C THR A 27 -13.78 -0.53 -4.53
N VAL A 28 -14.13 0.44 -5.38
CA VAL A 28 -15.47 1.05 -5.34
C VAL A 28 -16.56 0.07 -5.74
N LYS A 29 -16.35 -0.69 -6.82
CA LYS A 29 -17.35 -1.61 -7.36
C LYS A 29 -17.77 -2.73 -6.41
N ASP A 30 -16.86 -3.20 -5.55
CA ASP A 30 -17.14 -4.24 -4.54
C ASP A 30 -17.45 -3.67 -3.15
N ASN A 31 -17.70 -2.35 -3.04
CA ASN A 31 -17.90 -1.64 -1.79
C ASN A 31 -16.75 -1.83 -0.77
N GLY A 32 -15.54 -1.99 -1.25
CA GLY A 32 -14.34 -2.16 -0.43
C GLY A 32 -14.24 -3.51 0.26
N LEU A 33 -15.06 -4.50 -0.07
CA LEU A 33 -15.10 -5.79 0.63
C LEU A 33 -13.75 -6.51 0.58
N THR A 34 -13.14 -6.56 -0.61
CA THR A 34 -11.81 -7.18 -0.78
C THR A 34 -10.73 -6.42 -0.02
N ALA A 35 -10.74 -5.09 -0.08
CA ALA A 35 -9.76 -4.26 0.64
C ALA A 35 -9.91 -4.41 2.16
N LYS A 36 -11.15 -4.42 2.69
CA LYS A 36 -11.42 -4.64 4.12
C LYS A 36 -10.93 -6.00 4.59
N SER A 37 -11.23 -7.06 3.84
CA SER A 37 -10.76 -8.41 4.17
C SER A 37 -9.24 -8.50 4.22
N LEU A 38 -8.54 -7.84 3.31
CA LEU A 38 -7.08 -7.77 3.29
C LEU A 38 -6.52 -7.00 4.50
N LEU A 39 -7.13 -5.86 4.83
CA LEU A 39 -6.72 -5.05 5.99
C LEU A 39 -6.95 -5.81 7.30
N ASP A 40 -8.04 -6.57 7.42
CA ASP A 40 -8.32 -7.45 8.57
C ASP A 40 -7.25 -8.55 8.74
N GLU A 41 -6.76 -9.11 7.63
CA GLU A 41 -5.65 -10.08 7.66
C GLU A 41 -4.34 -9.41 8.11
N MET A 42 -4.06 -8.22 7.58
CA MET A 42 -2.87 -7.44 7.99
C MET A 42 -2.89 -7.08 9.47
N ILE A 43 -4.03 -6.68 10.02
CA ILE A 43 -4.19 -6.39 11.44
C ILE A 43 -3.80 -7.61 12.28
N LYS A 44 -4.30 -8.79 11.92
CA LYS A 44 -4.00 -10.04 12.64
C LYS A 44 -2.52 -10.40 12.59
N ASP A 45 -1.89 -10.22 11.43
CA ASP A 45 -0.49 -10.58 11.21
C ASP A 45 0.50 -9.58 11.84
N CYS A 46 0.09 -8.33 12.08
CA CYS A 46 0.97 -7.23 12.49
C CYS A 46 0.69 -6.69 13.90
N GLN A 47 0.02 -7.46 14.77
CA GLN A 47 -0.36 -7.03 16.14
C GLN A 47 0.84 -6.58 17.00
N ASP A 48 2.01 -7.14 16.76
CA ASP A 48 3.25 -6.84 17.45
C ASP A 48 4.07 -5.71 16.81
N ASN A 49 3.59 -5.14 15.68
CA ASN A 49 4.27 -4.08 14.93
C ASN A 49 3.46 -2.78 14.95
N THR A 50 3.74 -1.92 15.93
CA THR A 50 3.03 -0.64 16.12
C THR A 50 3.08 0.26 14.87
N GLN A 51 4.22 0.31 14.16
CA GLN A 51 4.35 1.13 12.97
C GLN A 51 3.44 0.63 11.84
N MET A 52 3.41 -0.68 11.60
CA MET A 52 2.48 -1.28 10.63
C MET A 52 1.02 -1.05 11.04
N SER A 53 0.69 -1.25 12.31
CA SER A 53 -0.67 -1.02 12.82
C SER A 53 -1.13 0.41 12.57
N ASN A 54 -0.27 1.40 12.78
CA ASN A 54 -0.59 2.80 12.48
C ASN A 54 -0.85 3.02 10.98
N MET A 55 -0.05 2.43 10.10
CA MET A 55 -0.25 2.56 8.65
C MET A 55 -1.53 1.84 8.18
N ILE A 56 -1.86 0.72 8.78
CA ILE A 56 -3.13 0.00 8.50
C ILE A 56 -4.33 0.86 8.92
N ASN A 57 -4.27 1.52 10.07
CA ASN A 57 -5.36 2.40 10.53
C ASN A 57 -5.58 3.57 9.56
N ILE A 58 -4.50 4.20 9.05
CA ILE A 58 -4.60 5.26 8.05
C ILE A 58 -5.20 4.70 6.74
N ALA A 59 -4.86 3.47 6.36
CA ALA A 59 -5.44 2.82 5.18
C ALA A 59 -6.94 2.55 5.33
N ILE A 60 -7.40 2.19 6.52
CA ILE A 60 -8.83 2.02 6.84
C ILE A 60 -9.56 3.35 6.71
N GLU A 61 -9.04 4.41 7.30
CA GLU A 61 -9.60 5.77 7.18
C GLU A 61 -9.66 6.21 5.71
N THR A 62 -8.60 5.96 4.96
CA THR A 62 -8.54 6.26 3.53
C THR A 62 -9.57 5.48 2.73
N LEU A 63 -9.76 4.20 3.03
CA LEU A 63 -10.77 3.37 2.38
C LEU A 63 -12.19 3.87 2.68
N ASP A 64 -12.46 4.23 3.93
CA ASP A 64 -13.78 4.77 4.33
C ASP A 64 -14.05 6.14 3.64
N TYR A 65 -13.03 6.99 3.52
CA TYR A 65 -13.13 8.23 2.74
C TYR A 65 -13.53 7.97 1.29
N ILE A 66 -12.88 7.02 0.62
CA ILE A 66 -13.20 6.66 -0.78
C ILE A 66 -14.63 6.15 -0.90
N LEU A 67 -15.05 5.25 -0.01
CA LEU A 67 -16.40 4.68 -0.06
C LEU A 67 -17.49 5.71 0.23
N ASN A 68 -17.22 6.70 1.07
CA ASN A 68 -18.12 7.82 1.34
C ASN A 68 -18.23 8.80 0.16
N ASN A 69 -17.21 8.87 -0.71
CA ASN A 69 -17.19 9.70 -1.90
C ASN A 69 -17.35 8.90 -3.21
N ARG A 70 -17.82 7.66 -3.14
CA ARG A 70 -17.85 6.71 -4.27
C ARG A 70 -18.62 7.18 -5.50
N ASP A 71 -19.58 8.07 -5.31
CA ASP A 71 -20.43 8.61 -6.39
C ASP A 71 -19.80 9.86 -7.05
N ASP A 72 -18.75 10.41 -6.47
CA ASP A 72 -17.97 11.52 -7.02
C ASP A 72 -16.77 11.01 -7.81
N TYR A 73 -17.02 10.61 -9.05
CA TYR A 73 -16.00 10.07 -9.95
C TYR A 73 -14.85 11.05 -10.22
N GLU A 74 -15.18 12.34 -10.38
CA GLU A 74 -14.22 13.38 -10.68
C GLU A 74 -13.24 13.56 -9.52
N LYS A 75 -13.76 13.68 -8.30
CA LYS A 75 -12.96 13.76 -7.08
C LYS A 75 -12.05 12.56 -6.91
N LEU A 76 -12.59 11.35 -7.04
CA LEU A 76 -11.80 10.14 -6.89
C LEU A 76 -10.73 9.99 -7.97
N SER A 77 -10.98 10.43 -9.19
CA SER A 77 -10.01 10.36 -10.29
C SER A 77 -8.72 11.15 -10.00
N CYS A 78 -8.81 12.24 -9.23
CA CYS A 78 -7.66 13.06 -8.85
C CYS A 78 -6.67 12.36 -7.91
N ILE A 79 -7.10 11.32 -7.21
CA ILE A 79 -6.34 10.68 -6.11
C ILE A 79 -6.05 9.18 -6.34
N THR A 80 -6.40 8.64 -7.49
CA THR A 80 -6.26 7.20 -7.79
C THR A 80 -4.83 6.71 -7.70
N PHE A 81 -3.87 7.50 -8.19
CA PHE A 81 -2.45 7.14 -8.18
C PHE A 81 -1.92 7.01 -6.76
N ASP A 82 -2.18 7.99 -5.91
CA ASP A 82 -1.72 7.99 -4.52
C ASP A 82 -2.37 6.88 -3.70
N TYR A 83 -3.65 6.59 -3.95
CA TYR A 83 -4.33 5.44 -3.36
C TYR A 83 -3.64 4.12 -3.71
N MET A 84 -3.36 3.90 -4.98
CA MET A 84 -2.66 2.70 -5.45
C MET A 84 -1.25 2.59 -4.85
N MET A 85 -0.50 3.68 -4.83
CA MET A 85 0.87 3.70 -4.29
C MET A 85 0.89 3.45 -2.78
N GLY A 86 -0.03 4.07 -2.02
CA GLY A 86 -0.17 3.85 -0.59
C GLY A 86 -0.42 2.37 -0.25
N PHE A 87 -1.36 1.74 -0.94
CA PHE A 87 -1.62 0.30 -0.79
C PHE A 87 -0.44 -0.57 -1.25
N GLY A 88 0.24 -0.20 -2.32
CA GLY A 88 1.43 -0.92 -2.79
C GLY A 88 2.53 -0.96 -1.72
N TYR A 89 2.83 0.17 -1.09
CA TYR A 89 3.79 0.22 0.01
C TYR A 89 3.29 -0.50 1.26
N LEU A 90 2.00 -0.43 1.57
CA LEU A 90 1.41 -1.11 2.72
C LEU A 90 1.52 -2.64 2.58
N ILE A 91 1.12 -3.19 1.43
CA ILE A 91 1.21 -4.62 1.12
C ILE A 91 2.68 -5.07 1.15
N GLY A 92 3.59 -4.28 0.56
CA GLY A 92 5.02 -4.55 0.62
C GLY A 92 5.55 -4.65 2.05
N GLY A 93 5.18 -3.70 2.92
CA GLY A 93 5.54 -3.70 4.34
C GLY A 93 5.01 -4.93 5.09
N TRP A 94 3.75 -5.29 4.87
CA TRP A 94 3.15 -6.49 5.44
C TRP A 94 3.89 -7.78 5.03
N LEU A 95 4.19 -7.94 3.73
CA LEU A 95 4.93 -9.11 3.23
C LEU A 95 6.36 -9.17 3.79
N MET A 96 7.02 -8.01 3.93
CA MET A 96 8.34 -7.92 4.55
C MET A 96 8.30 -8.28 6.03
N HIS A 97 7.27 -7.84 6.77
CA HIS A 97 7.03 -8.23 8.16
C HIS A 97 6.84 -9.75 8.30
N LYS A 98 5.97 -10.35 7.48
CA LYS A 98 5.78 -11.84 7.45
C LYS A 98 7.09 -12.58 7.16
N ALA A 99 7.90 -12.06 6.23
CA ALA A 99 9.20 -12.66 5.91
C ALA A 99 10.17 -12.58 7.08
N LYS A 100 10.20 -11.45 7.82
CA LYS A 100 11.00 -11.26 9.03
C LYS A 100 10.62 -12.27 10.11
N ILE A 101 9.34 -12.37 10.45
CA ILE A 101 8.87 -13.31 11.49
C ILE A 101 9.25 -14.75 11.14
N LYS A 102 9.03 -15.17 9.88
CA LYS A 102 9.45 -16.51 9.43
C LYS A 102 10.96 -16.72 9.48
N ALA A 103 11.75 -15.70 9.15
CA ALA A 103 13.21 -15.78 9.21
C ALA A 103 13.69 -15.94 10.66
N MET A 104 13.13 -15.16 11.60
CA MET A 104 13.46 -15.26 13.03
C MET A 104 13.13 -16.64 13.60
N LEU A 105 11.96 -17.20 13.27
CA LEU A 105 11.55 -18.54 13.70
C LEU A 105 12.48 -19.63 13.15
N LYS A 106 12.96 -19.51 11.91
CA LYS A 106 13.90 -20.47 11.32
C LYS A 106 15.30 -20.36 11.94
N LEU A 107 15.78 -19.16 12.23
CA LEU A 107 17.07 -18.96 12.89
C LEU A 107 17.11 -19.59 14.29
N SER A 108 15.97 -19.62 14.99
CA SER A 108 15.90 -20.26 16.32
C SER A 108 15.88 -21.79 16.28
N ASN A 109 15.50 -22.39 15.14
CA ASN A 109 15.27 -23.83 15.02
C ASN A 109 16.24 -24.57 14.07
N GLU A 110 16.89 -23.87 13.15
CA GLU A 110 17.71 -24.44 12.09
C GLU A 110 18.97 -23.59 11.86
N ASN A 111 20.15 -24.24 11.90
CA ASN A 111 21.44 -23.59 11.61
C ASN A 111 21.75 -23.47 10.08
N GLN A 112 20.78 -23.66 9.20
CA GLN A 112 21.00 -23.65 7.77
C GLN A 112 20.61 -22.28 7.18
N ASN A 113 21.45 -21.76 6.28
CA ASN A 113 21.22 -20.49 5.57
C ASN A 113 21.13 -19.23 6.45
N GLU A 114 21.87 -19.15 7.53
CA GLU A 114 21.86 -18.04 8.49
C GLU A 114 22.00 -16.67 7.79
N ILE A 115 22.97 -16.51 6.88
CA ILE A 115 23.21 -15.26 6.14
C ILE A 115 21.95 -14.83 5.36
N PHE A 116 21.28 -15.77 4.70
CA PHE A 116 20.05 -15.48 3.95
C PHE A 116 18.91 -15.06 4.90
N LEU A 117 18.75 -15.74 6.01
CA LEU A 117 17.70 -15.41 6.98
C LEU A 117 17.96 -14.05 7.65
N GLN A 118 19.21 -13.77 8.03
CA GLN A 118 19.61 -12.46 8.54
C GLN A 118 19.36 -11.35 7.51
N SER A 119 19.65 -11.58 6.23
CA SER A 119 19.37 -10.60 5.18
C SER A 119 17.88 -10.27 5.05
N LYS A 120 16.96 -11.21 5.32
CA LYS A 120 15.51 -10.95 5.34
C LYS A 120 15.11 -10.05 6.50
N ILE A 121 15.70 -10.23 7.66
CA ILE A 121 15.45 -9.39 8.83
C ILE A 121 15.91 -7.95 8.54
N VAL A 122 17.16 -7.80 8.09
CA VAL A 122 17.72 -6.47 7.74
C VAL A 122 16.91 -5.78 6.65
N SER A 123 16.50 -6.51 5.61
CA SER A 123 15.67 -5.95 4.53
C SER A 123 14.30 -5.48 5.03
N SER A 124 13.68 -6.21 5.96
CA SER A 124 12.42 -5.82 6.57
C SER A 124 12.58 -4.56 7.44
N ASP A 125 13.65 -4.49 8.23
CA ASP A 125 13.94 -3.32 9.07
C ASP A 125 14.22 -2.08 8.21
N PHE A 126 14.97 -2.24 7.13
CA PHE A 126 15.19 -1.18 6.15
C PHE A 126 13.85 -0.70 5.55
N TYR A 127 12.99 -1.63 5.14
CA TYR A 127 11.69 -1.28 4.59
C TYR A 127 10.85 -0.48 5.57
N ASN A 128 10.78 -0.91 6.82
CA ASN A 128 10.02 -0.24 7.86
C ASN A 128 10.52 1.19 8.12
N LEU A 129 11.84 1.41 8.10
CA LEU A 129 12.42 2.72 8.39
C LEU A 129 12.41 3.68 7.19
N HIS A 130 12.62 3.17 5.97
CA HIS A 130 12.90 4.01 4.80
C HIS A 130 11.79 4.03 3.75
N ILE A 131 10.93 3.00 3.73
CA ILE A 131 9.90 2.85 2.70
C ILE A 131 8.50 3.03 3.30
N LEU A 132 8.21 2.36 4.40
CA LEU A 132 6.89 2.38 5.03
C LEU A 132 6.36 3.80 5.35
N PRO A 133 7.17 4.78 5.78
CA PRO A 133 6.71 6.14 6.02
C PRO A 133 6.10 6.85 4.81
N ARG A 134 6.41 6.41 3.58
CA ARG A 134 5.84 6.96 2.35
C ARG A 134 4.33 6.77 2.25
N ILE A 135 3.80 5.74 2.91
CA ILE A 135 2.36 5.47 2.98
C ILE A 135 1.60 6.68 3.52
N GLN A 136 2.11 7.29 4.58
CA GLN A 136 1.48 8.46 5.19
C GLN A 136 1.36 9.62 4.21
N SER A 137 2.40 9.88 3.43
CA SER A 137 2.38 10.95 2.41
C SER A 137 1.31 10.68 1.34
N HIS A 138 1.27 9.47 0.80
CA HIS A 138 0.28 9.12 -0.22
C HIS A 138 -1.15 9.17 0.31
N PHE A 139 -1.42 8.61 1.47
CA PHE A 139 -2.78 8.64 2.03
C PHE A 139 -3.21 10.05 2.49
N GLN A 140 -2.29 10.88 2.91
CA GLN A 140 -2.56 12.31 3.15
C GLN A 140 -3.02 13.03 1.88
N ILE A 141 -2.42 12.73 0.72
CA ILE A 141 -2.85 13.26 -0.57
C ILE A 141 -4.26 12.75 -0.91
N VAL A 142 -4.55 11.48 -0.67
CA VAL A 142 -5.90 10.92 -0.90
C VAL A 142 -6.94 11.66 -0.06
N LEU A 143 -6.67 11.89 1.21
CA LEU A 143 -7.63 12.50 2.13
C LEU A 143 -7.85 14.01 1.89
N ASN A 144 -6.85 14.71 1.35
CA ASN A 144 -6.85 16.19 1.32
C ASN A 144 -6.56 16.79 -0.06
N GLY A 145 -6.09 16.02 -1.04
CA GLY A 145 -5.54 16.55 -2.29
C GLY A 145 -6.56 16.82 -3.41
N ALA A 146 -7.72 16.19 -3.38
CA ALA A 146 -8.67 16.24 -4.49
C ALA A 146 -9.27 17.65 -4.71
N GLU A 147 -9.59 18.38 -3.65
CA GLU A 147 -10.28 19.66 -3.73
C GLU A 147 -9.49 20.73 -4.48
N VAL A 148 -8.17 20.76 -4.28
CA VAL A 148 -7.29 21.71 -4.98
C VAL A 148 -7.33 21.49 -6.48
N ILE A 149 -7.32 20.23 -6.91
CA ILE A 149 -7.35 19.87 -8.34
C ILE A 149 -8.71 20.22 -8.95
N GLN A 150 -9.81 19.83 -8.29
CA GLN A 150 -11.18 20.12 -8.76
C GLN A 150 -11.50 21.62 -8.85
N SER A 151 -10.96 22.42 -7.93
CA SER A 151 -11.20 23.87 -7.89
C SER A 151 -10.29 24.66 -8.83
N THR A 152 -9.29 24.03 -9.46
CA THR A 152 -8.37 24.71 -10.35
C THR A 152 -9.06 25.07 -11.67
N ASN A 153 -9.03 26.35 -12.03
CA ASN A 153 -9.55 26.83 -13.30
C ASN A 153 -8.56 26.49 -14.42
N ASP A 154 -9.06 25.92 -15.52
CA ASP A 154 -8.27 25.54 -16.71
C ASP A 154 -7.42 26.69 -17.29
N ASN A 155 -7.80 27.95 -17.02
CA ASN A 155 -7.01 29.11 -17.43
C ASN A 155 -5.74 29.35 -16.61
N TYR A 156 -5.52 28.59 -15.53
CA TYR A 156 -4.33 28.68 -14.68
C TYR A 156 -3.29 27.59 -14.98
N ILE A 157 -3.60 26.68 -15.90
CA ILE A 157 -2.76 25.60 -16.36
C ILE A 157 -2.40 25.84 -17.82
#